data_a1cd03f4317461a69f3846520f1204ee
#
_entry.id   a1cd03f4317461a69f3846520f1204ee
#
_cell.length_a   1.000
_cell.length_b   1.000
_cell.length_c   1.000
_cell.angle_alpha   90.00
_cell.angle_beta   90.00
_cell.angle_gamma   90.00
#
_symmetry.space_group_name_H-M   'P 1'
#
loop_
_entity.id
_entity.type
_entity.pdbx_description
1 polymer ?
#
loop_
_entity_poly.entity_id
_entity_poly.type
_entity_poly.pdbx_seq_one_letter_code
_entity_poly.pdbx_strand_id
1 'polypeptide(L)'
;MTVKRRPGRRPGSADTRGEILTAARRVFAEKGFDKATVRGIAREAEVDPALVHHYFDTKEGMFAAAMQLPINPQEIIPILLEGPREEIGVRLVRLILRVTASEETRAPVLALLRSAMSNDQAIAMIREFFTSALLYQVADRLEVPHLRIEAAFSQMLGIVMARYVLKLEPLASADHDELVELLAPTIQRYFTG
;
A
#
# COMPACT_ATOMS: atom_id res chain seq x y z
N MET A 1 -30.37 -50.02 1.81
CA MET A 1 -29.59 -49.21 2.80
C MET A 1 -28.53 -48.40 2.04
N THR A 2 -28.80 -47.14 1.79
CA THR A 2 -27.95 -46.26 1.01
C THR A 2 -27.07 -45.49 1.97
N VAL A 3 -25.76 -45.79 1.96
CA VAL A 3 -24.77 -45.11 2.80
C VAL A 3 -24.51 -43.73 2.24
N LYS A 4 -24.94 -42.69 2.94
CA LYS A 4 -24.68 -41.28 2.64
C LYS A 4 -23.21 -40.98 2.89
N ARG A 5 -22.41 -40.92 1.83
CA ARG A 5 -21.01 -40.45 1.89
C ARG A 5 -20.97 -39.02 2.38
N ARG A 6 -20.38 -38.78 3.57
CA ARG A 6 -20.01 -37.45 4.05
C ARG A 6 -18.99 -36.84 3.09
N PRO A 7 -19.14 -35.58 2.68
CA PRO A 7 -18.10 -34.91 1.88
C PRO A 7 -16.85 -34.86 2.74
N GLY A 8 -15.79 -35.53 2.27
CA GLY A 8 -14.48 -35.51 2.90
C GLY A 8 -13.90 -34.09 2.87
N ARG A 9 -13.35 -33.70 4.02
CA ARG A 9 -12.53 -32.50 4.19
C ARG A 9 -11.44 -32.53 3.11
N ARG A 10 -11.44 -31.54 2.14
CA ARG A 10 -10.36 -31.40 1.16
C ARG A 10 -9.02 -31.41 1.90
N PRO A 11 -8.03 -32.24 1.50
CA PRO A 11 -6.67 -32.10 2.00
C PRO A 11 -6.06 -30.91 1.29
N GLY A 12 -5.76 -29.83 2.02
CA GLY A 12 -5.12 -28.68 1.43
C GLY A 12 -5.28 -27.38 2.22
N SER A 13 -4.92 -27.36 3.51
CA SER A 13 -4.74 -26.09 4.22
C SER A 13 -3.36 -25.47 3.99
N ALA A 14 -2.60 -25.94 2.98
CA ALA A 14 -1.22 -25.52 2.82
C ALA A 14 -1.06 -24.18 2.10
N ASP A 15 -2.00 -23.74 1.24
CA ASP A 15 -1.85 -22.48 0.52
C ASP A 15 -3.15 -21.72 0.21
N THR A 16 -4.17 -21.83 1.05
CA THR A 16 -5.42 -21.07 0.88
C THR A 16 -5.18 -19.56 0.83
N ARG A 17 -4.18 -19.07 1.58
CA ARG A 17 -3.76 -17.67 1.53
C ARG A 17 -3.23 -17.29 0.13
N GLY A 18 -2.42 -18.14 -0.49
CA GLY A 18 -1.89 -17.93 -1.83
C GLY A 18 -2.97 -18.01 -2.91
N GLU A 19 -3.95 -18.92 -2.77
CA GLU A 19 -5.11 -19.01 -3.66
C GLU A 19 -5.95 -17.74 -3.62
N ILE A 20 -6.23 -17.21 -2.41
CA ILE A 20 -6.94 -15.93 -2.24
C ILE A 20 -6.16 -14.77 -2.87
N LEU A 21 -4.83 -14.69 -2.66
CA LEU A 21 -4.01 -13.64 -3.26
C LEU A 21 -3.97 -13.72 -4.80
N THR A 22 -4.00 -14.93 -5.35
CA THR A 22 -4.06 -15.14 -6.81
C THR A 22 -5.39 -14.66 -7.38
N ALA A 23 -6.51 -15.01 -6.73
CA ALA A 23 -7.83 -14.53 -7.09
C ALA A 23 -7.93 -13.00 -6.93
N ALA A 24 -7.39 -12.46 -5.84
CA ALA A 24 -7.36 -11.02 -5.59
C ALA A 24 -6.64 -10.26 -6.72
N ARG A 25 -5.47 -10.71 -7.16
CA ARG A 25 -4.74 -10.11 -8.29
C ARG A 25 -5.59 -10.05 -9.56
N ARG A 26 -6.31 -11.13 -9.88
CA ARG A 26 -7.20 -11.17 -11.06
C ARG A 26 -8.34 -10.18 -10.93
N VAL A 27 -9.05 -10.20 -9.81
CA VAL A 27 -10.21 -9.32 -9.59
C VAL A 27 -9.81 -7.85 -9.56
N PHE A 28 -8.70 -7.51 -8.91
CA PHE A 28 -8.17 -6.15 -8.91
C PHE A 28 -7.72 -5.71 -10.31
N ALA A 29 -7.07 -6.57 -11.07
CA ALA A 29 -6.67 -6.28 -12.45
C ALA A 29 -7.89 -6.06 -13.36
N GLU A 30 -8.96 -6.83 -13.20
CA GLU A 30 -10.16 -6.73 -14.03
C GLU A 30 -11.03 -5.51 -13.69
N LYS A 31 -11.22 -5.23 -12.39
CA LYS A 31 -12.24 -4.28 -11.89
C LYS A 31 -11.68 -2.98 -11.34
N GLY A 32 -10.37 -2.89 -11.15
CA GLY A 32 -9.75 -1.84 -10.36
C GLY A 32 -9.89 -2.09 -8.85
N PHE A 33 -9.28 -1.21 -8.06
CA PHE A 33 -9.34 -1.32 -6.60
C PHE A 33 -10.75 -1.00 -6.07
N ASP A 34 -11.37 0.11 -6.50
CA ASP A 34 -12.63 0.58 -5.91
C ASP A 34 -13.81 -0.38 -6.14
N LYS A 35 -13.93 -0.95 -7.35
CA LYS A 35 -15.04 -1.86 -7.72
C LYS A 35 -14.83 -3.32 -7.26
N ALA A 36 -13.60 -3.69 -6.90
CA ALA A 36 -13.32 -5.00 -6.32
C ALA A 36 -13.96 -5.12 -4.93
N THR A 37 -14.53 -6.29 -4.61
CA THR A 37 -15.13 -6.56 -3.30
C THR A 37 -14.58 -7.83 -2.69
N VAL A 38 -14.49 -7.89 -1.35
CA VAL A 38 -14.06 -9.08 -0.60
C VAL A 38 -14.91 -10.29 -0.98
N ARG A 39 -16.26 -10.14 -1.10
CA ARG A 39 -17.14 -11.21 -1.54
C ARG A 39 -16.87 -11.67 -2.97
N GLY A 40 -16.54 -10.74 -3.87
CA GLY A 40 -16.16 -11.05 -5.26
C GLY A 40 -14.88 -11.87 -5.34
N ILE A 41 -13.89 -11.50 -4.54
CA ILE A 41 -12.60 -12.21 -4.45
C ILE A 41 -12.77 -13.59 -3.79
N ALA A 42 -13.57 -13.69 -2.73
CA ALA A 42 -13.88 -14.97 -2.09
C ALA A 42 -14.55 -15.95 -3.06
N ARG A 43 -15.48 -15.46 -3.89
CA ARG A 43 -16.13 -16.26 -4.94
C ARG A 43 -15.13 -16.71 -6.01
N GLU A 44 -14.23 -15.84 -6.45
CA GLU A 44 -13.17 -16.18 -7.42
C GLU A 44 -12.18 -17.21 -6.87
N ALA A 45 -11.88 -17.13 -5.58
CA ALA A 45 -11.00 -18.07 -4.87
C ALA A 45 -11.73 -19.37 -4.41
N GLU A 46 -13.04 -19.46 -4.64
CA GLU A 46 -13.88 -20.58 -4.18
C GLU A 46 -13.79 -20.82 -2.64
N VAL A 47 -13.70 -19.74 -1.86
CA VAL A 47 -13.62 -19.80 -0.39
C VAL A 47 -14.77 -19.02 0.28
N ASP A 48 -14.98 -19.29 1.57
CA ASP A 48 -15.91 -18.48 2.38
C ASP A 48 -15.35 -17.07 2.59
N PRO A 49 -16.15 -15.98 2.44
CA PRO A 49 -15.72 -14.62 2.72
C PRO A 49 -15.15 -14.40 4.11
N ALA A 50 -15.60 -15.15 5.13
CA ALA A 50 -15.05 -15.09 6.47
C ALA A 50 -13.58 -15.50 6.51
N LEU A 51 -13.17 -16.44 5.62
CA LEU A 51 -11.78 -16.88 5.52
C LEU A 51 -10.89 -15.79 4.92
N VAL A 52 -11.41 -15.02 3.96
CA VAL A 52 -10.69 -13.85 3.42
C VAL A 52 -10.46 -12.81 4.51
N HIS A 53 -11.48 -12.49 5.30
CA HIS A 53 -11.34 -11.58 6.45
C HIS A 53 -10.36 -12.11 7.50
N HIS A 54 -10.35 -13.42 7.74
CA HIS A 54 -9.40 -14.04 8.67
C HIS A 54 -7.93 -13.83 8.27
N TYR A 55 -7.63 -13.84 6.96
CA TYR A 55 -6.25 -13.71 6.48
C TYR A 55 -5.81 -12.26 6.25
N PHE A 56 -6.72 -11.34 5.94
CA PHE A 56 -6.36 -10.02 5.41
C PHE A 56 -7.05 -8.85 6.09
N ASP A 57 -7.95 -9.10 7.05
CA ASP A 57 -8.77 -8.13 7.78
C ASP A 57 -9.58 -7.20 6.87
N THR A 58 -8.93 -6.52 5.91
CA THR A 58 -9.54 -5.53 5.00
C THR A 58 -9.16 -5.74 3.55
N LYS A 59 -9.92 -5.07 2.67
CA LYS A 59 -9.63 -5.03 1.23
C LYS A 59 -8.28 -4.35 0.95
N GLU A 60 -7.95 -3.32 1.70
CA GLU A 60 -6.70 -2.57 1.62
C GLU A 60 -5.49 -3.45 1.98
N GLY A 61 -5.58 -4.17 3.10
CA GLY A 61 -4.55 -5.14 3.51
C GLY A 61 -4.39 -6.28 2.51
N MET A 62 -5.49 -6.79 1.97
CA MET A 62 -5.46 -7.81 0.93
C MET A 62 -4.83 -7.28 -0.37
N PHE A 63 -5.13 -6.04 -0.77
CA PHE A 63 -4.52 -5.42 -1.95
C PHE A 63 -3.00 -5.26 -1.76
N ALA A 64 -2.58 -4.71 -0.62
CA ALA A 64 -1.17 -4.56 -0.29
C ALA A 64 -0.43 -5.91 -0.33
N ALA A 65 -1.01 -6.95 0.25
CA ALA A 65 -0.46 -8.31 0.21
C ALA A 65 -0.43 -8.89 -1.21
N ALA A 66 -1.49 -8.69 -2.01
CA ALA A 66 -1.57 -9.17 -3.39
C ALA A 66 -0.53 -8.50 -4.29
N MET A 67 -0.28 -7.21 -4.10
CA MET A 67 0.72 -6.42 -4.83
C MET A 67 2.11 -6.50 -4.19
N GLN A 68 2.27 -7.25 -3.11
CA GLN A 68 3.52 -7.37 -2.35
C GLN A 68 4.07 -6.01 -1.88
N LEU A 69 3.19 -5.07 -1.60
CA LEU A 69 3.59 -3.76 -1.09
C LEU A 69 4.09 -3.90 0.35
N PRO A 70 5.21 -3.26 0.71
CA PRO A 70 5.73 -3.24 2.08
C PRO A 70 4.97 -2.25 2.96
N ILE A 71 3.77 -1.87 2.55
CA ILE A 71 2.92 -0.89 3.21
C ILE A 71 1.50 -1.42 3.35
N ASN A 72 0.99 -1.38 4.58
CA ASN A 72 -0.41 -1.62 4.87
C ASN A 72 -1.02 -0.31 5.39
N PRO A 73 -2.01 0.30 4.71
CA PRO A 73 -2.62 1.55 5.15
C PRO A 73 -3.10 1.54 6.61
N GLN A 74 -3.58 0.40 7.10
CA GLN A 74 -4.04 0.25 8.48
C GLN A 74 -2.92 0.37 9.52
N GLU A 75 -1.69 0.01 9.17
CA GLU A 75 -0.53 0.14 10.03
C GLU A 75 0.12 1.53 9.89
N ILE A 76 0.13 2.06 8.65
CA ILE A 76 0.80 3.32 8.32
C ILE A 76 0.04 4.54 8.79
N ILE A 77 -1.28 4.57 8.62
CA ILE A 77 -2.09 5.71 9.01
C ILE A 77 -1.97 6.01 10.52
N PRO A 78 -2.09 5.04 11.44
CA PRO A 78 -1.82 5.28 12.86
C PRO A 78 -0.41 5.83 13.12
N ILE A 79 0.62 5.26 12.51
CA ILE A 79 2.03 5.72 12.68
C ILE A 79 2.18 7.18 12.26
N LEU A 80 1.55 7.60 11.16
CA LEU A 80 1.61 8.99 10.71
C LEU A 80 0.86 9.95 11.64
N LEU A 81 -0.24 9.50 12.22
CA LEU A 81 -1.13 10.33 13.03
C LEU A 81 -0.80 10.29 14.53
N GLU A 82 0.05 9.39 14.98
CA GLU A 82 0.47 9.28 16.38
C GLU A 82 1.41 10.43 16.76
N GLY A 83 1.04 11.17 17.84
CA GLY A 83 1.84 12.28 18.36
C GLY A 83 1.49 13.66 17.78
N PRO A 84 2.35 14.67 18.04
CA PRO A 84 2.09 16.06 17.67
C PRO A 84 1.92 16.28 16.16
N ARG A 85 0.97 17.12 15.77
CA ARG A 85 0.73 17.46 14.35
C ARG A 85 1.95 18.14 13.71
N GLU A 86 2.72 18.86 14.49
CA GLU A 86 3.93 19.58 14.08
C GLU A 86 5.07 18.65 13.67
N GLU A 87 4.96 17.37 13.96
CA GLU A 87 5.98 16.35 13.63
C GLU A 87 5.57 15.38 12.52
N ILE A 88 4.42 15.57 11.88
CA ILE A 88 3.94 14.68 10.80
C ILE A 88 4.95 14.63 9.66
N GLY A 89 5.56 15.77 9.30
CA GLY A 89 6.59 15.84 8.27
C GLY A 89 7.78 14.92 8.57
N VAL A 90 8.26 14.94 9.80
CA VAL A 90 9.35 14.07 10.28
C VAL A 90 8.92 12.59 10.21
N ARG A 91 7.73 12.28 10.70
CA ARG A 91 7.21 10.89 10.67
C ARG A 91 7.04 10.37 9.26
N LEU A 92 6.52 11.19 8.33
CA LEU A 92 6.35 10.80 6.93
C LEU A 92 7.69 10.54 6.24
N VAL A 93 8.65 11.45 6.38
CA VAL A 93 9.98 11.27 5.78
C VAL A 93 10.67 10.02 6.33
N ARG A 94 10.68 9.84 7.66
CA ARG A 94 11.24 8.64 8.30
C ARG A 94 10.56 7.35 7.85
N LEU A 95 9.24 7.38 7.71
CA LEU A 95 8.48 6.21 7.23
C LEU A 95 8.91 5.81 5.82
N ILE A 96 8.96 6.76 4.88
CA ILE A 96 9.35 6.49 3.49
C ILE A 96 10.80 5.99 3.41
N LEU A 97 11.72 6.62 4.13
CA LEU A 97 13.12 6.19 4.18
C LEU A 97 13.24 4.77 4.77
N ARG A 98 12.48 4.44 5.82
CA ARG A 98 12.44 3.10 6.41
C ARG A 98 11.90 2.05 5.43
N VAL A 99 10.77 2.34 4.77
CA VAL A 99 10.14 1.44 3.78
C VAL A 99 11.09 1.19 2.59
N THR A 100 11.95 2.14 2.25
CA THR A 100 12.88 2.02 1.12
C THR A 100 14.32 1.68 1.52
N ALA A 101 14.60 1.45 2.81
CA ALA A 101 15.95 1.22 3.31
C ALA A 101 16.57 -0.08 2.78
N SER A 102 15.84 -1.20 2.84
CA SER A 102 16.33 -2.50 2.38
C SER A 102 15.93 -2.77 0.92
N GLU A 103 16.70 -3.59 0.23
CA GLU A 103 16.36 -4.04 -1.12
C GLU A 103 15.04 -4.85 -1.12
N GLU A 104 14.82 -5.66 -0.10
CA GLU A 104 13.63 -6.50 0.05
C GLU A 104 12.33 -5.67 0.05
N THR A 105 12.30 -4.57 0.78
CA THR A 105 11.12 -3.69 0.87
C THR A 105 11.04 -2.69 -0.29
N ARG A 106 12.18 -2.25 -0.80
CA ARG A 106 12.27 -1.28 -1.90
C ARG A 106 11.92 -1.87 -3.26
N ALA A 107 12.37 -3.11 -3.56
CA ALA A 107 12.17 -3.72 -4.87
C ALA A 107 10.71 -3.82 -5.29
N PRO A 108 9.73 -4.22 -4.43
CA PRO A 108 8.31 -4.19 -4.77
C PRO A 108 7.78 -2.79 -5.08
N VAL A 109 8.22 -1.76 -4.34
CA VAL A 109 7.82 -0.35 -4.59
C VAL A 109 8.28 0.09 -5.97
N LEU A 110 9.56 -0.16 -6.31
CA LEU A 110 10.10 0.19 -7.62
C LEU A 110 9.48 -0.63 -8.75
N ALA A 111 9.12 -1.90 -8.51
CA ALA A 111 8.41 -2.73 -9.48
C ALA A 111 7.01 -2.18 -9.76
N LEU A 112 6.29 -1.75 -8.72
CA LEU A 112 4.99 -1.10 -8.85
C LEU A 112 5.07 0.18 -9.69
N LEU A 113 6.05 1.05 -9.42
CA LEU A 113 6.27 2.27 -10.19
C LEU A 113 6.58 1.99 -11.67
N ARG A 114 7.42 0.98 -11.94
CA ARG A 114 7.69 0.56 -13.32
C ARG A 114 6.43 0.04 -14.02
N SER A 115 5.62 -0.76 -13.33
CA SER A 115 4.35 -1.27 -13.87
C SER A 115 3.37 -0.14 -14.17
N ALA A 116 3.29 0.86 -13.30
CA ALA A 116 2.45 2.05 -13.51
C ALA A 116 2.84 2.85 -14.77
N MET A 117 4.14 2.94 -15.08
CA MET A 117 4.62 3.66 -16.27
C MET A 117 4.37 2.92 -17.59
N SER A 118 4.08 1.65 -17.57
CA SER A 118 3.95 0.81 -18.76
C SER A 118 2.54 0.28 -19.03
N ASN A 119 1.58 0.53 -18.14
CA ASN A 119 0.24 -0.03 -18.23
C ASN A 119 -0.81 0.89 -17.63
N ASP A 120 -1.71 1.43 -18.47
CA ASP A 120 -2.77 2.36 -18.06
C ASP A 120 -3.75 1.77 -17.03
N GLN A 121 -4.03 0.48 -17.12
CA GLN A 121 -4.89 -0.19 -16.15
C GLN A 121 -4.19 -0.35 -14.79
N ALA A 122 -2.90 -0.66 -14.79
CA ALA A 122 -2.11 -0.74 -13.57
C ALA A 122 -2.04 0.62 -12.86
N ILE A 123 -1.78 1.72 -13.61
CA ILE A 123 -1.73 3.06 -13.02
C ILE A 123 -3.09 3.48 -12.47
N ALA A 124 -4.20 3.17 -13.14
CA ALA A 124 -5.54 3.46 -12.63
C ALA A 124 -5.81 2.75 -11.30
N MET A 125 -5.50 1.47 -11.21
CA MET A 125 -5.67 0.66 -10.00
C MET A 125 -4.79 1.14 -8.84
N ILE A 126 -3.54 1.49 -9.12
CA ILE A 126 -2.59 2.03 -8.13
C ILE A 126 -3.08 3.39 -7.62
N ARG A 127 -3.52 4.26 -8.53
CA ARG A 127 -4.08 5.57 -8.17
C ARG A 127 -5.29 5.41 -7.26
N GLU A 128 -6.28 4.58 -7.63
CA GLU A 128 -7.46 4.31 -6.81
C GLU A 128 -7.07 3.84 -5.41
N PHE A 129 -6.14 2.91 -5.30
CA PHE A 129 -5.66 2.42 -4.00
C PHE A 129 -5.02 3.52 -3.16
N PHE A 130 -4.04 4.25 -3.71
CA PHE A 130 -3.37 5.30 -2.94
C PHE A 130 -4.31 6.43 -2.55
N THR A 131 -5.18 6.88 -3.45
CA THR A 131 -6.12 7.97 -3.14
C THR A 131 -7.15 7.56 -2.11
N SER A 132 -7.87 6.46 -2.30
CA SER A 132 -8.98 6.08 -1.43
C SER A 132 -8.54 5.38 -0.14
N ALA A 133 -7.51 4.52 -0.20
CA ALA A 133 -7.09 3.72 0.94
C ALA A 133 -6.09 4.43 1.87
N LEU A 134 -5.37 5.44 1.37
CA LEU A 134 -4.32 6.10 2.14
C LEU A 134 -4.48 7.63 2.18
N LEU A 135 -4.34 8.30 1.03
CA LEU A 135 -4.17 9.76 1.00
C LEU A 135 -5.41 10.49 1.55
N TYR A 136 -6.60 10.12 1.11
CA TYR A 136 -7.83 10.78 1.55
C TYR A 136 -8.17 10.47 3.01
N GLN A 137 -7.90 9.26 3.47
CA GLN A 137 -8.07 8.94 4.88
C GLN A 137 -7.15 9.76 5.80
N VAL A 138 -5.91 10.02 5.38
CA VAL A 138 -4.99 10.90 6.12
C VAL A 138 -5.47 12.36 6.05
N ALA A 139 -5.88 12.84 4.86
CA ALA A 139 -6.40 14.18 4.67
C ALA A 139 -7.61 14.48 5.55
N ASP A 140 -8.59 13.59 5.55
CA ASP A 140 -9.84 13.73 6.31
C ASP A 140 -9.58 13.73 7.83
N ARG A 141 -8.69 12.84 8.32
CA ARG A 141 -8.35 12.79 9.75
C ARG A 141 -7.55 13.99 10.23
N LEU A 142 -6.77 14.61 9.34
CA LEU A 142 -6.00 15.82 9.65
C LEU A 142 -6.76 17.10 9.33
N GLU A 143 -7.94 16.99 8.72
CA GLU A 143 -8.74 18.14 8.26
C GLU A 143 -7.94 19.08 7.35
N VAL A 144 -7.17 18.49 6.42
CA VAL A 144 -6.40 19.22 5.40
C VAL A 144 -6.95 18.96 4.00
N PRO A 145 -6.85 19.92 3.07
CA PRO A 145 -7.25 19.70 1.68
C PRO A 145 -6.52 18.52 1.05
N HIS A 146 -7.22 17.67 0.30
CA HIS A 146 -6.66 16.50 -0.38
C HIS A 146 -5.43 16.87 -1.23
N LEU A 147 -5.50 17.99 -1.96
CA LEU A 147 -4.37 18.50 -2.75
C LEU A 147 -3.06 18.62 -1.96
N ARG A 148 -3.11 18.99 -0.68
CA ARG A 148 -1.91 19.11 0.16
C ARG A 148 -1.30 17.74 0.45
N ILE A 149 -2.13 16.74 0.73
CA ILE A 149 -1.65 15.38 0.96
C ILE A 149 -1.08 14.78 -0.32
N GLU A 150 -1.74 15.00 -1.47
CA GLU A 150 -1.24 14.59 -2.77
C GLU A 150 0.11 15.26 -3.11
N ALA A 151 0.27 16.55 -2.79
CA ALA A 151 1.53 17.27 -2.97
C ALA A 151 2.65 16.72 -2.07
N ALA A 152 2.37 16.44 -0.79
CA ALA A 152 3.32 15.81 0.12
C ALA A 152 3.76 14.43 -0.40
N PHE A 153 2.79 13.61 -0.82
CA PHE A 153 3.06 12.29 -1.41
C PHE A 153 3.90 12.39 -2.69
N SER A 154 3.57 13.35 -3.57
CA SER A 154 4.31 13.56 -4.83
C SER A 154 5.76 13.93 -4.59
N GLN A 155 6.06 14.76 -3.58
CA GLN A 155 7.44 15.08 -3.21
C GLN A 155 8.18 13.84 -2.70
N MET A 156 7.55 13.04 -1.83
CA MET A 156 8.16 11.81 -1.34
C MET A 156 8.41 10.80 -2.46
N LEU A 157 7.48 10.68 -3.40
CA LEU A 157 7.67 9.86 -4.60
C LEU A 157 8.85 10.36 -5.44
N GLY A 158 8.97 11.67 -5.62
CA GLY A 158 10.11 12.30 -6.31
C GLY A 158 11.45 11.96 -5.66
N ILE A 159 11.53 12.02 -4.33
CA ILE A 159 12.75 11.63 -3.58
C ILE A 159 13.09 10.16 -3.79
N VAL A 160 12.11 9.26 -3.73
CA VAL A 160 12.33 7.83 -3.99
C VAL A 160 12.86 7.60 -5.42
N MET A 161 12.28 8.28 -6.41
CA MET A 161 12.73 8.20 -7.80
C MET A 161 14.15 8.75 -7.97
N ALA A 162 14.43 9.92 -7.42
CA ALA A 162 15.75 10.56 -7.54
C ALA A 162 16.84 9.72 -6.85
N ARG A 163 16.55 9.17 -5.66
CA ARG A 163 17.50 8.41 -4.85
C ARG A 163 17.79 7.02 -5.42
N TYR A 164 16.76 6.27 -5.82
CA TYR A 164 16.88 4.84 -6.10
C TYR A 164 16.77 4.47 -7.60
N VAL A 165 16.15 5.32 -8.41
CA VAL A 165 16.01 5.06 -9.86
C VAL A 165 17.05 5.88 -10.64
N LEU A 166 17.07 7.20 -10.42
CA LEU A 166 18.02 8.10 -11.10
C LEU A 166 19.41 8.08 -10.46
N LYS A 167 19.48 7.72 -9.17
CA LYS A 167 20.71 7.66 -8.37
C LYS A 167 21.50 8.98 -8.42
N LEU A 168 20.79 10.09 -8.21
CA LEU A 168 21.38 11.42 -8.22
C LEU A 168 22.25 11.64 -6.98
N GLU A 169 23.53 11.89 -7.18
CA GLU A 169 24.43 12.24 -6.09
C GLU A 169 24.42 13.75 -5.82
N PRO A 170 24.54 14.20 -4.55
CA PRO A 170 24.79 13.40 -3.33
C PRO A 170 23.53 12.79 -2.69
N LEU A 171 22.34 13.03 -3.23
CA LEU A 171 21.06 12.57 -2.66
C LEU A 171 20.99 11.02 -2.48
N ALA A 172 21.59 10.27 -3.41
CA ALA A 172 21.55 8.80 -3.38
C ALA A 172 22.35 8.22 -2.21
N SER A 173 23.46 8.85 -1.84
CA SER A 173 24.34 8.43 -0.74
C SER A 173 24.09 9.16 0.57
N ALA A 174 23.27 10.23 0.60
CA ALA A 174 22.99 11.01 1.80
C ALA A 174 22.45 10.14 2.94
N ASP A 175 22.85 10.48 4.17
CA ASP A 175 22.38 9.81 5.38
C ASP A 175 20.88 10.04 5.61
N HIS A 176 20.22 9.10 6.30
CA HIS A 176 18.79 9.20 6.57
C HIS A 176 18.43 10.38 7.47
N ASP A 177 19.23 10.66 8.50
CA ASP A 177 18.96 11.77 9.41
C ASP A 177 19.17 13.12 8.72
N GLU A 178 20.20 13.24 7.88
CA GLU A 178 20.41 14.41 7.02
C GLU A 178 19.22 14.67 6.09
N LEU A 179 18.69 13.61 5.48
CA LEU A 179 17.49 13.73 4.64
C LEU A 179 16.24 14.10 5.44
N VAL A 180 16.07 13.61 6.66
CA VAL A 180 14.98 14.01 7.54
C VAL A 180 15.07 15.49 7.87
N GLU A 181 16.24 15.98 8.29
CA GLU A 181 16.47 17.39 8.60
C GLU A 181 16.18 18.30 7.39
N LEU A 182 16.61 17.90 6.21
CA LEU A 182 16.43 18.67 4.98
C LEU A 182 14.97 18.70 4.49
N LEU A 183 14.27 17.56 4.52
CA LEU A 183 12.99 17.38 3.85
C LEU A 183 11.79 17.63 4.77
N ALA A 184 11.89 17.25 6.06
CA ALA A 184 10.76 17.31 6.98
C ALA A 184 10.16 18.69 7.14
N PRO A 185 10.92 19.80 7.22
CA PRO A 185 10.34 21.15 7.34
C PRO A 185 9.47 21.54 6.15
N THR A 186 9.89 21.17 4.94
CA THR A 186 9.11 21.45 3.72
C THR A 186 7.84 20.59 3.65
N ILE A 187 7.97 19.32 3.96
CA ILE A 187 6.82 18.38 4.01
C ILE A 187 5.82 18.79 5.10
N GLN A 188 6.30 19.27 6.26
CA GLN A 188 5.45 19.73 7.36
C GLN A 188 4.49 20.85 6.97
N ARG A 189 4.89 21.75 6.07
CA ARG A 189 4.03 22.85 5.59
C ARG A 189 2.74 22.38 4.90
N TYR A 190 2.70 21.17 4.36
CA TYR A 190 1.49 20.62 3.78
C TYR A 190 0.45 20.25 4.85
N PHE A 191 0.88 20.02 6.08
CA PHE A 191 0.00 19.61 7.17
C PHE A 191 -0.42 20.76 8.09
N THR A 192 0.38 21.81 8.17
CA THR A 192 0.14 22.94 9.12
C THR A 192 -0.24 24.26 8.45
N GLY A 193 -0.03 24.42 7.17
CA GLY A 193 -0.35 25.65 6.43
C GLY A 193 0.83 26.51 6.15
#